data_976fb7dc040c714ea94c9bd5fad9696c
#
_entry.id   976fb7dc040c714ea94c9bd5fad9696c
#
_cell.length_a   1.000
_cell.length_b   1.000
_cell.length_c   1.000
_cell.angle_alpha   90.00
_cell.angle_beta   90.00
_cell.angle_gamma   90.00
#
_symmetry.space_group_name_H-M   'P 1'
#
loop_
_entity.id
_entity.type
_entity.pdbx_description
1 polymer ?
#
loop_
_entity_poly.entity_id
_entity_poly.type
_entity_poly.pdbx_seq_one_letter_code
_entity_poly.pdbx_strand_id
1 'polypeptide(L)'
;MKTPDNPMRGFTLIELLVVMTIIALLLTLAVPRYFHSVEKSKETVLRDNLSIVRESLDKYYADLGRYPDSLDDLVTKKYLRSVPRDPVTESTTTWLIVAPADANKGAIYDIKSGAPGKARDGSLYAEW
;
A
#
# COMPACT_ATOMS: atom_id res chain seq x y z
N MET A 1 -53.97 -6.30 42.61
CA MET A 1 -52.52 -6.35 42.64
C MET A 1 -51.95 -5.35 41.63
N LYS A 2 -51.31 -4.31 42.11
CA LYS A 2 -50.57 -3.39 41.24
C LYS A 2 -49.26 -4.06 40.82
N THR A 3 -49.05 -4.24 39.52
CA THR A 3 -47.73 -4.56 38.99
C THR A 3 -46.76 -3.40 39.28
N PRO A 4 -45.56 -3.64 39.77
CA PRO A 4 -44.62 -2.57 39.99
C PRO A 4 -44.28 -1.94 38.65
N ASP A 5 -44.61 -0.66 38.49
CA ASP A 5 -44.14 0.16 37.38
C ASP A 5 -42.62 0.22 37.46
N ASN A 6 -41.94 -0.53 36.61
CA ASN A 6 -40.52 -0.42 36.45
C ASN A 6 -40.25 0.86 35.67
N PRO A 7 -39.69 1.91 36.30
CA PRO A 7 -39.40 3.14 35.58
C PRO A 7 -38.41 2.84 34.45
N MET A 8 -38.80 3.04 33.21
CA MET A 8 -37.88 2.95 32.08
C MET A 8 -36.84 4.07 32.23
N ARG A 9 -35.61 3.68 32.51
CA ARG A 9 -34.49 4.61 32.57
C ARG A 9 -33.95 4.83 31.16
N GLY A 10 -34.04 6.06 30.68
CA GLY A 10 -33.45 6.50 29.40
C GLY A 10 -32.30 7.48 29.65
N PHE A 11 -31.57 7.79 28.64
CA PHE A 11 -30.53 8.80 28.65
C PHE A 11 -31.16 10.21 28.74
N THR A 12 -30.48 11.12 29.45
CA THR A 12 -30.80 12.54 29.40
C THR A 12 -30.21 13.15 28.13
N LEU A 13 -30.80 14.26 27.66
CA LEU A 13 -30.30 15.00 26.50
C LEU A 13 -28.86 15.50 26.72
N ILE A 14 -28.57 15.99 27.91
CA ILE A 14 -27.24 16.49 28.26
C ILE A 14 -26.21 15.36 28.34
N GLU A 15 -26.62 14.19 28.81
CA GLU A 15 -25.75 13.00 28.86
C GLU A 15 -25.35 12.57 27.45
N LEU A 16 -26.27 12.53 26.50
CA LEU A 16 -25.98 12.25 25.08
C LEU A 16 -25.05 13.31 24.48
N LEU A 17 -25.31 14.60 24.78
CA LEU A 17 -24.50 15.70 24.29
C LEU A 17 -23.06 15.61 24.79
N VAL A 18 -22.85 15.29 26.04
CA VAL A 18 -21.52 15.13 26.65
C VAL A 18 -20.79 13.95 26.04
N VAL A 19 -21.46 12.81 25.85
CA VAL A 19 -20.87 11.63 25.21
C VAL A 19 -20.44 11.95 23.78
N MET A 20 -21.29 12.60 22.99
CA MET A 20 -20.95 12.99 21.61
C MET A 20 -19.77 13.96 21.56
N THR A 21 -19.69 14.89 22.52
CA THR A 21 -18.58 15.84 22.63
C THR A 21 -17.26 15.13 22.92
N ILE A 22 -17.26 14.16 23.84
CA ILE A 22 -16.07 13.36 24.16
C ILE A 22 -15.61 12.54 22.96
N ILE A 23 -16.53 11.87 22.27
CA ILE A 23 -16.24 11.09 21.06
C ILE A 23 -15.65 12.01 19.98
N ALA A 24 -16.24 13.17 19.75
CA ALA A 24 -15.74 14.14 18.77
C ALA A 24 -14.32 14.60 19.10
N LEU A 25 -14.04 14.87 20.36
CA LEU A 25 -12.70 15.27 20.82
C LEU A 25 -11.67 14.15 20.59
N LEU A 26 -12.02 12.91 20.95
CA LEU A 26 -11.14 11.74 20.75
C LEU A 26 -10.89 11.47 19.26
N LEU A 27 -11.92 11.59 18.41
CA LEU A 27 -11.77 11.42 16.97
C LEU A 27 -10.87 12.49 16.35
N THR A 28 -10.95 13.73 16.82
CA THR A 28 -10.08 14.83 16.37
C THR A 28 -8.60 14.51 16.54
N LEU A 29 -8.24 13.78 17.60
CA LEU A 29 -6.87 13.37 17.86
C LEU A 29 -6.48 12.06 17.16
N ALA A 30 -7.44 11.12 17.03
CA ALA A 30 -7.18 9.78 16.52
C ALA A 30 -7.13 9.72 14.98
N VAL A 31 -8.01 10.45 14.29
CA VAL A 31 -8.13 10.40 12.84
C VAL A 31 -6.85 10.82 12.12
N PRO A 32 -6.20 11.95 12.44
CA PRO A 32 -4.95 12.35 11.79
C PRO A 32 -3.84 11.31 11.94
N ARG A 33 -3.74 10.70 13.12
CA ARG A 33 -2.75 9.65 13.40
C ARG A 33 -3.01 8.39 12.57
N TYR A 34 -4.26 8.05 12.39
CA TYR A 34 -4.66 6.90 11.59
C TYR A 34 -4.22 7.06 10.14
N PHE A 35 -4.53 8.18 9.51
CA PHE A 35 -4.13 8.43 8.12
C PHE A 35 -2.61 8.46 7.93
N HIS A 36 -1.90 9.06 8.85
CA HIS A 36 -0.43 9.06 8.83
C HIS A 36 0.15 7.65 8.92
N SER A 37 -0.41 6.79 9.76
CA SER A 37 -0.01 5.40 9.91
C SER A 37 -0.30 4.57 8.65
N VAL A 38 -1.46 4.80 8.01
CA VAL A 38 -1.83 4.13 6.75
C VAL A 38 -0.87 4.51 5.63
N GLU A 39 -0.53 5.79 5.47
CA GLU A 39 0.44 6.24 4.46
C GLU A 39 1.82 5.63 4.67
N LYS A 40 2.29 5.60 5.91
CA LYS A 40 3.55 4.94 6.26
C LYS A 40 3.55 3.47 5.89
N SER A 41 2.46 2.77 6.16
CA SER A 41 2.31 1.36 5.80
C SER A 41 2.35 1.14 4.29
N LYS A 42 1.67 1.99 3.52
CA LYS A 42 1.70 1.93 2.05
C LYS A 42 3.10 2.14 1.49
N GLU A 43 3.84 3.11 2.01
CA GLU A 43 5.22 3.36 1.60
C GLU A 43 6.13 2.16 1.89
N THR A 44 5.99 1.56 3.06
CA THR A 44 6.76 0.36 3.44
C THR A 44 6.46 -0.81 2.50
N VAL A 45 5.19 -1.09 2.23
CA VAL A 45 4.79 -2.15 1.29
C VAL A 45 5.31 -1.87 -0.11
N LEU A 46 5.26 -0.62 -0.58
CA LEU A 46 5.80 -0.24 -1.89
C LEU A 46 7.30 -0.52 -1.99
N ARG A 47 8.08 -0.15 -0.97
CA ARG A 47 9.52 -0.44 -0.93
C ARG A 47 9.81 -1.93 -0.93
N ASP A 48 9.05 -2.70 -0.16
CA ASP A 48 9.20 -4.15 -0.10
C ASP A 48 8.85 -4.79 -1.45
N ASN A 49 7.79 -4.36 -2.10
CA ASN A 49 7.40 -4.87 -3.42
C ASN A 49 8.44 -4.55 -4.48
N LEU A 50 8.99 -3.33 -4.49
CA LEU A 50 10.08 -2.97 -5.38
C LEU A 50 11.32 -3.83 -5.15
N SER A 51 11.69 -4.06 -3.89
CA SER A 51 12.82 -4.90 -3.51
C SER A 51 12.63 -6.36 -3.98
N ILE A 52 11.45 -6.92 -3.76
CA ILE A 52 11.12 -8.30 -4.18
C ILE A 52 11.25 -8.46 -5.70
N VAL A 53 10.70 -7.52 -6.47
CA VAL A 53 10.78 -7.59 -7.93
C VAL A 53 12.20 -7.42 -8.41
N ARG A 54 12.96 -6.47 -7.85
CA ARG A 54 14.37 -6.25 -8.21
C ARG A 54 15.24 -7.47 -7.91
N GLU A 55 15.03 -8.10 -6.77
CA GLU A 55 15.72 -9.36 -6.42
C GLU A 55 15.35 -10.48 -7.40
N SER A 56 14.11 -10.58 -7.80
CA SER A 56 13.65 -11.56 -8.79
C SER A 56 14.26 -11.31 -10.17
N LEU A 57 14.40 -10.06 -10.58
CA LEU A 57 15.08 -9.67 -11.81
C LEU A 57 16.55 -10.06 -11.79
N ASP A 58 17.23 -9.84 -10.68
CA ASP A 58 18.64 -10.21 -10.50
C ASP A 58 18.85 -11.73 -10.57
N LYS A 59 17.98 -12.51 -9.93
CA LYS A 59 17.99 -13.97 -9.99
C LYS A 59 17.72 -14.49 -11.40
N TYR A 60 16.75 -13.91 -12.08
CA TYR A 60 16.42 -14.26 -13.46
C TYR A 60 17.63 -14.04 -14.37
N TYR A 61 18.28 -12.90 -14.26
CA TYR A 61 19.50 -12.59 -15.03
C TYR A 61 20.64 -13.54 -14.70
N ALA A 62 20.87 -13.84 -13.41
CA ALA A 62 21.92 -14.75 -12.99
C ALA A 62 21.75 -16.17 -13.56
N ASP A 63 20.49 -16.65 -13.66
CA ASP A 63 20.19 -17.99 -14.16
C ASP A 63 20.16 -18.07 -15.69
N LEU A 64 19.65 -17.05 -16.36
CA LEU A 64 19.36 -17.08 -17.80
C LEU A 64 20.28 -16.20 -18.64
N GLY A 65 21.09 -15.34 -18.03
CA GLY A 65 21.97 -14.43 -18.74
C GLY A 65 21.29 -13.27 -19.45
N ARG A 66 20.00 -13.09 -19.23
CA ARG A 66 19.17 -12.00 -19.77
C ARG A 66 18.06 -11.62 -18.82
N TYR A 67 17.49 -10.44 -19.03
CA TYR A 67 16.33 -9.98 -18.29
C TYR A 67 15.02 -10.48 -18.94
N PRO A 68 13.91 -10.56 -18.20
CA PRO A 68 12.64 -10.98 -18.74
C PRO A 68 12.07 -9.95 -19.73
N ASP A 69 11.22 -10.41 -20.63
CA ASP A 69 10.51 -9.55 -21.58
C ASP A 69 9.24 -8.91 -20.96
N SER A 70 8.71 -9.53 -19.92
CA SER A 70 7.57 -9.02 -19.15
C SER A 70 7.66 -9.43 -17.69
N LEU A 71 6.91 -8.74 -16.82
CA LEU A 71 6.80 -9.15 -15.41
C LEU A 71 6.13 -10.51 -15.26
N ASP A 72 5.24 -10.86 -16.19
CA ASP A 72 4.58 -12.16 -16.20
C ASP A 72 5.56 -13.32 -16.43
N ASP A 73 6.67 -13.11 -17.14
CA ASP A 73 7.73 -14.08 -17.30
C ASP A 73 8.36 -14.49 -15.96
N LEU A 74 8.48 -13.55 -15.03
CA LEU A 74 8.95 -13.85 -13.68
C LEU A 74 8.00 -14.79 -12.94
N VAL A 75 6.71 -14.64 -13.15
CA VAL A 75 5.68 -15.49 -12.56
C VAL A 75 5.66 -16.86 -13.24
N THR A 76 5.69 -16.90 -14.59
CA THR A 76 5.67 -18.12 -15.37
C THR A 76 6.88 -19.00 -15.07
N LYS A 77 8.05 -18.42 -14.93
CA LYS A 77 9.30 -19.13 -14.60
C LYS A 77 9.55 -19.28 -13.10
N LYS A 78 8.57 -18.95 -12.27
CA LYS A 78 8.55 -19.17 -10.82
C LYS A 78 9.57 -18.35 -10.01
N TYR A 79 10.01 -17.22 -10.51
CA TYR A 79 10.81 -16.25 -9.74
C TYR A 79 9.95 -15.37 -8.84
N LEU A 80 8.69 -15.17 -9.22
CA LEU A 80 7.65 -14.53 -8.41
C LEU A 80 6.43 -15.43 -8.32
N ARG A 81 5.71 -15.37 -7.22
CA ARG A 81 4.40 -16.02 -7.08
C ARG A 81 3.34 -15.34 -7.91
N SER A 82 3.35 -14.02 -7.88
CA SER A 82 2.46 -13.14 -8.64
C SER A 82 3.12 -11.78 -8.78
N VAL A 83 2.69 -11.01 -9.77
CA VAL A 83 3.11 -9.61 -9.88
C VAL A 83 2.55 -8.84 -8.69
N PRO A 84 3.40 -8.16 -7.90
CA PRO A 84 2.93 -7.45 -6.73
C PRO A 84 2.06 -6.26 -7.11
N ARG A 85 1.13 -5.94 -6.24
CA ARG A 85 0.26 -4.78 -6.36
C ARG A 85 0.95 -3.55 -5.78
N ASP A 86 0.95 -2.45 -6.53
CA ASP A 86 1.38 -1.15 -6.01
C ASP A 86 0.34 -0.66 -5.00
N PRO A 87 0.68 -0.48 -3.72
CA PRO A 87 -0.28 -0.11 -2.69
C PRO A 87 -0.81 1.32 -2.84
N VAL A 88 -0.10 2.19 -3.56
CA VAL A 88 -0.51 3.58 -3.77
C VAL A 88 -1.50 3.69 -4.92
N THR A 89 -1.24 3.03 -6.04
CA THR A 89 -2.15 3.00 -7.20
C THR A 89 -3.23 1.93 -7.10
N GLU A 90 -3.04 0.96 -6.20
CA GLU A 90 -3.89 -0.22 -6.03
C GLU A 90 -3.98 -1.09 -7.30
N SER A 91 -2.95 -1.09 -8.13
CA SER A 91 -2.90 -1.80 -9.41
C SER A 91 -1.61 -2.61 -9.56
N THR A 92 -1.68 -3.68 -10.34
CA THR A 92 -0.53 -4.49 -10.75
C THR A 92 0.05 -4.05 -12.10
N THR A 93 -0.59 -3.12 -12.80
CA THR A 93 -0.26 -2.72 -14.18
C THR A 93 0.37 -1.35 -14.28
N THR A 94 0.54 -0.65 -13.16
CA THR A 94 1.07 0.72 -13.13
C THR A 94 2.58 0.81 -12.91
N TRP A 95 3.27 -0.33 -12.83
CA TRP A 95 4.72 -0.35 -12.72
C TRP A 95 5.38 0.24 -13.97
N LEU A 96 6.29 1.19 -13.77
CA LEU A 96 7.10 1.77 -14.85
C LEU A 96 8.29 0.85 -15.12
N ILE A 97 8.45 0.46 -16.37
CA ILE A 97 9.51 -0.43 -16.80
C ILE A 97 10.75 0.38 -17.18
N VAL A 98 11.89 -0.04 -16.64
CA VAL A 98 13.20 0.50 -17.02
C VAL A 98 13.89 -0.55 -17.89
N ALA A 99 14.18 -0.20 -19.15
CA ALA A 99 14.86 -1.09 -20.08
C ALA A 99 16.35 -1.22 -19.72
N PRO A 100 16.99 -2.39 -20.01
CA PRO A 100 18.44 -2.52 -19.88
C PRO A 100 19.17 -1.66 -20.91
N ALA A 101 20.42 -1.33 -20.62
CA ALA A 101 21.27 -0.58 -21.54
C ALA A 101 21.50 -1.33 -22.87
N ASP A 102 21.59 -2.66 -22.84
CA ASP A 102 21.67 -3.52 -24.01
C ASP A 102 20.29 -4.11 -24.31
N ALA A 103 19.68 -3.70 -25.44
CA ALA A 103 18.37 -4.16 -25.86
C ALA A 103 18.32 -5.69 -26.15
N ASN A 104 19.46 -6.32 -26.42
CA ASN A 104 19.55 -7.77 -26.64
C ASN A 104 19.48 -8.58 -25.34
N LYS A 105 19.55 -7.93 -24.19
CA LYS A 105 19.51 -8.56 -22.87
C LYS A 105 18.11 -8.67 -22.26
N GLY A 106 17.07 -8.36 -23.00
CA GLY A 106 15.68 -8.41 -22.54
C GLY A 106 15.02 -7.04 -22.45
N ALA A 107 13.86 -6.96 -21.83
CA ALA A 107 13.07 -5.73 -21.80
C ALA A 107 13.03 -5.05 -20.42
N ILE A 108 13.20 -5.80 -19.33
CA ILE A 108 13.00 -5.27 -17.97
C ILE A 108 14.27 -5.43 -17.14
N TYR A 109 15.02 -4.34 -17.01
CA TYR A 109 16.16 -4.23 -16.09
C TYR A 109 15.73 -3.90 -14.68
N ASP A 110 14.79 -2.98 -14.53
CA ASP A 110 14.28 -2.46 -13.26
C ASP A 110 12.83 -2.03 -13.41
N ILE A 111 12.17 -1.81 -12.30
CA ILE A 111 10.85 -1.20 -12.24
C ILE A 111 10.84 -0.03 -11.28
N LYS A 112 9.92 0.89 -11.51
CA LYS A 112 9.61 2.01 -10.60
C LYS A 112 8.11 2.08 -10.38
N SER A 113 7.71 2.70 -9.29
CA SER A 113 6.29 2.96 -9.05
C SER A 113 5.76 3.96 -10.08
N GLY A 114 4.61 3.66 -10.66
CA GLY A 114 3.86 4.60 -11.49
C GLY A 114 2.92 5.50 -10.69
N ALA A 115 2.99 5.49 -9.37
CA ALA A 115 2.14 6.28 -8.51
C ALA A 115 2.44 7.78 -8.66
N PRO A 116 1.41 8.62 -8.81
CA PRO A 116 1.58 10.07 -8.77
C PRO A 116 1.86 10.53 -7.34
N GLY A 117 2.54 11.66 -7.21
CA GLY A 117 2.74 12.32 -5.93
C GLY A 117 4.07 11.99 -5.26
N LYS A 118 4.17 12.43 -4.02
CA LYS A 118 5.38 12.37 -3.23
C LYS A 118 5.18 11.52 -1.98
N ALA A 119 6.25 10.86 -1.56
CA ALA A 119 6.32 10.24 -0.25
C ALA A 119 6.37 11.29 0.86
N ARG A 120 6.24 10.84 2.11
CA ARG A 120 6.29 11.72 3.29
C ARG A 120 7.62 12.44 3.45
N ASP A 121 8.71 11.86 2.94
CA ASP A 121 10.05 12.46 2.95
C ASP A 121 10.28 13.47 1.81
N GLY A 122 9.28 13.68 0.95
CA GLY A 122 9.34 14.59 -0.19
C GLY A 122 9.87 13.96 -1.48
N SER A 123 10.34 12.72 -1.47
CA SER A 123 10.75 12.02 -2.68
C SER A 123 9.55 11.61 -3.54
N LEU A 124 9.73 11.61 -4.86
CA LEU A 124 8.70 11.15 -5.79
C LEU A 124 8.64 9.62 -5.79
N TYR A 125 7.45 9.06 -5.73
CA TYR A 125 7.27 7.60 -5.83
C TYR A 125 7.86 7.04 -7.14
N ALA A 126 7.75 7.78 -8.22
CA ALA A 126 8.29 7.39 -9.53
C ALA A 126 9.83 7.34 -9.58
N GLU A 127 10.50 7.85 -8.58
CA GLU A 127 11.96 7.80 -8.45
C GLU A 127 12.48 6.67 -7.55
N TRP A 128 11.57 5.96 -6.91
CA TRP A 128 11.91 4.90 -5.94
C TRP A 128 12.45 3.61 -6.60
#